data_81e5442753335baf0a29759078b61970
#
_entry.id   81e5442753335baf0a29759078b61970
#
_cell.length_a   1.000
_cell.length_b   1.000
_cell.length_c   1.000
_cell.angle_alpha   90.00
_cell.angle_beta   90.00
_cell.angle_gamma   90.00
#
_symmetry.space_group_name_H-M   'P 1'
#
loop_
_entity.id
_entity.type
_entity.pdbx_description
1 polymer ?
#
loop_
_entity_poly.entity_id
_entity_poly.type
_entity_poly.pdbx_seq_one_letter_code
_entity_poly.pdbx_strand_id
1 'polypeptide(L)'
;MKFLLDENVPISIKKVIQDNGFEAFTLHDFNMLGIKNGKVVELALNNNAIILTLDSDFLNLNKNLQLKSRIVYIKLHPRDPVKLRKIVDSFLKKYSLKLNNSFKLTLTETDEVYEPL
;
A
#
# COMPACT_ATOMS: atom_id res chain seq x y z
N MET A 1 2.30 12.76 0.91
CA MET A 1 1.63 11.53 0.46
C MET A 1 0.88 10.89 1.62
N LYS A 2 -0.21 10.24 1.28
CA LYS A 2 -1.04 9.49 2.24
C LYS A 2 -1.06 8.02 1.86
N PHE A 3 -1.02 7.16 2.85
CA PHE A 3 -1.09 5.71 2.66
C PHE A 3 -2.28 5.14 3.42
N LEU A 4 -3.01 4.25 2.78
CA LEU A 4 -4.05 3.46 3.40
C LEU A 4 -3.54 2.03 3.54
N LEU A 5 -3.42 1.56 4.78
CA LEU A 5 -2.95 0.22 5.08
C LEU A 5 -4.14 -0.75 5.10
N ASP A 6 -4.06 -1.78 4.27
CA ASP A 6 -5.02 -2.88 4.32
C ASP A 6 -4.92 -3.61 5.66
N GLU A 7 -6.00 -4.30 6.05
CA GLU A 7 -6.10 -4.93 7.38
C GLU A 7 -5.01 -5.97 7.66
N ASN A 8 -4.41 -6.55 6.63
CA ASN A 8 -3.33 -7.54 6.78
C ASN A 8 -1.97 -6.92 7.09
N VAL A 9 -1.84 -5.60 6.98
CA VAL A 9 -0.58 -4.90 7.26
C VAL A 9 -0.50 -4.62 8.75
N PRO A 10 0.60 -5.04 9.42
CA PRO A 10 0.78 -4.75 10.85
C PRO A 10 0.74 -3.25 11.15
N ILE A 11 0.17 -2.88 12.28
CA ILE A 11 0.04 -1.47 12.68
C ILE A 11 1.41 -0.79 12.87
N SER A 12 2.46 -1.55 13.14
CA SER A 12 3.82 -1.02 13.24
C SER A 12 4.29 -0.34 11.96
N ILE A 13 3.73 -0.70 10.81
CA ILE A 13 4.06 -0.08 9.53
C ILE A 13 3.52 1.36 9.45
N LYS A 14 2.41 1.64 10.09
CA LYS A 14 1.89 3.02 10.20
C LYS A 14 2.96 3.96 10.78
N LYS A 15 3.65 3.51 11.84
CA LYS A 15 4.70 4.31 12.45
C LYS A 15 5.88 4.52 11.51
N VAL A 16 6.30 3.50 10.76
CA VAL A 16 7.39 3.63 9.79
C VAL A 16 7.06 4.71 8.75
N ILE A 17 5.83 4.73 8.25
CA ILE A 17 5.38 5.72 7.28
C ILE A 17 5.39 7.12 7.89
N GLN A 18 4.87 7.27 9.11
CA GLN A 18 4.84 8.55 9.82
C GLN A 18 6.25 9.06 10.12
N ASP A 19 7.17 8.18 10.51
CA ASP A 19 8.56 8.53 10.79
C ASP A 19 9.30 9.02 9.52
N ASN A 20 8.81 8.65 8.34
CA ASN A 20 9.33 9.15 7.07
C ASN A 20 8.63 10.44 6.58
N GLY A 21 7.77 11.03 7.39
CA GLY A 21 7.12 12.30 7.10
C GLY A 21 5.85 12.20 6.28
N PHE A 22 5.26 11.02 6.14
CA PHE A 22 4.03 10.81 5.39
C PHE A 22 2.86 10.50 6.32
N GLU A 23 1.64 10.65 5.81
CA GLU A 23 0.43 10.28 6.54
C GLU A 23 0.09 8.80 6.29
N ALA A 24 -0.40 8.13 7.31
CA ALA A 24 -0.83 6.74 7.21
C ALA A 24 -2.13 6.53 7.98
N PHE A 25 -3.04 5.78 7.35
CA PHE A 25 -4.34 5.41 7.91
C PHE A 25 -4.51 3.91 7.80
N THR A 26 -5.20 3.33 8.77
CA THR A 26 -5.63 1.93 8.72
C THR A 26 -7.13 1.87 8.45
N LEU A 27 -7.63 0.70 8.05
CA LEU A 27 -9.08 0.50 7.94
C LEU A 27 -9.77 0.66 9.30
N HIS A 28 -9.07 0.33 10.37
CA HIS A 28 -9.56 0.53 11.73
C HIS A 28 -9.80 2.02 12.03
N ASP A 29 -8.94 2.90 11.55
CA ASP A 29 -9.09 4.36 11.72
C ASP A 29 -10.40 4.89 11.12
N PHE A 30 -10.90 4.23 10.08
CA PHE A 30 -12.16 4.55 9.41
C PHE A 30 -13.35 3.72 9.91
N ASN A 31 -13.11 2.83 10.89
CA ASN A 31 -14.10 1.88 11.37
C ASN A 31 -14.67 1.00 10.26
N MET A 32 -13.79 0.54 9.35
CA MET A 32 -14.15 -0.20 8.13
C MET A 32 -13.39 -1.52 7.99
N LEU A 33 -13.12 -2.21 9.11
CA LEU A 33 -12.51 -3.54 9.06
C LEU A 33 -13.43 -4.53 8.36
N GLY A 34 -12.85 -5.42 7.56
CA GLY A 34 -13.59 -6.48 6.88
C GLY A 34 -14.28 -6.08 5.60
N ILE A 35 -14.11 -4.85 5.11
CA ILE A 35 -14.69 -4.46 3.81
C ILE A 35 -13.97 -5.13 2.65
N LYS A 36 -14.68 -5.28 1.54
CA LYS A 36 -14.13 -5.90 0.32
C LYS A 36 -13.08 -5.00 -0.33
N ASN A 37 -12.17 -5.60 -1.09
CA ASN A 37 -11.05 -4.90 -1.75
C ASN A 37 -11.51 -3.73 -2.65
N GLY A 38 -12.62 -3.89 -3.36
CA GLY A 38 -13.19 -2.79 -4.16
C GLY A 38 -13.56 -1.58 -3.31
N LYS A 39 -14.06 -1.79 -2.09
CA LYS A 39 -14.38 -0.72 -1.15
C LYS A 39 -13.13 -0.08 -0.56
N VAL A 40 -12.07 -0.87 -0.35
CA VAL A 40 -10.76 -0.33 0.06
C VAL A 40 -10.24 0.63 -0.99
N VAL A 41 -10.34 0.27 -2.27
CA VAL A 41 -9.94 1.14 -3.39
C VAL A 41 -10.75 2.43 -3.39
N GLU A 42 -12.07 2.35 -3.24
CA GLU A 42 -12.93 3.54 -3.16
C GLU A 42 -12.52 4.46 -2.00
N LEU A 43 -12.27 3.88 -0.82
CA LEU A 43 -11.82 4.63 0.35
C LEU A 43 -10.49 5.35 0.08
N ALA A 44 -9.55 4.64 -0.54
CA ALA A 44 -8.26 5.21 -0.91
C ALA A 44 -8.41 6.36 -1.90
N LEU A 45 -9.24 6.21 -2.92
CA LEU A 45 -9.49 7.25 -3.91
C LEU A 45 -10.12 8.48 -3.27
N ASN A 46 -11.10 8.30 -2.39
CA ASN A 46 -11.77 9.39 -1.69
C ASN A 46 -10.83 10.18 -0.77
N ASN A 47 -9.78 9.54 -0.30
CA ASN A 47 -8.80 10.16 0.60
C ASN A 47 -7.47 10.50 -0.10
N ASN A 48 -7.40 10.33 -1.41
CA ASN A 48 -6.17 10.54 -2.18
C ASN A 48 -4.99 9.75 -1.59
N ALA A 49 -5.21 8.48 -1.27
CA ALA A 49 -4.25 7.63 -0.60
C ALA A 49 -3.72 6.53 -1.51
N ILE A 50 -2.49 6.11 -1.25
CA ILE A 50 -1.86 4.95 -1.86
C ILE A 50 -2.19 3.74 -0.98
N ILE A 51 -2.65 2.65 -1.59
CA ILE A 51 -2.93 1.41 -0.87
C ILE A 51 -1.62 0.65 -0.64
N LEU A 52 -1.37 0.27 0.61
CA LEU A 52 -0.29 -0.63 0.99
C LEU A 52 -0.91 -1.94 1.47
N THR A 53 -0.54 -3.05 0.82
CA THR A 53 -1.17 -4.34 1.10
C THR A 53 -0.20 -5.50 0.99
N LEU A 54 -0.50 -6.59 1.72
CA LEU A 54 0.17 -7.88 1.61
C LEU A 54 -0.68 -8.88 0.82
N ASP A 55 -1.82 -8.47 0.29
CA ASP A 55 -2.78 -9.31 -0.40
C ASP A 55 -2.66 -9.14 -1.92
N SER A 56 -2.25 -10.22 -2.60
CA SER A 56 -2.11 -10.23 -4.06
C SER A 56 -3.42 -10.03 -4.81
N ASP A 57 -4.58 -10.20 -4.17
CA ASP A 57 -5.87 -9.98 -4.80
C ASP A 57 -6.05 -8.54 -5.30
N PHE A 58 -5.36 -7.58 -4.70
CA PHE A 58 -5.36 -6.20 -5.19
C PHE A 58 -4.72 -6.05 -6.57
N LEU A 59 -3.93 -7.01 -7.03
CA LEU A 59 -3.36 -7.01 -8.37
C LEU A 59 -4.36 -7.46 -9.44
N ASN A 60 -5.50 -8.04 -9.04
CA ASN A 60 -6.50 -8.63 -9.92
C ASN A 60 -7.86 -7.93 -9.82
N LEU A 61 -7.86 -6.65 -9.47
CA LEU A 61 -9.07 -5.83 -9.45
C LEU A 61 -9.62 -5.65 -10.86
N ASN A 62 -10.91 -5.32 -10.99
CA ASN A 62 -11.45 -5.02 -12.30
C ASN A 62 -10.70 -3.84 -12.94
N LYS A 63 -10.72 -3.79 -14.27
CA LYS A 63 -9.91 -2.86 -15.05
C LYS A 63 -10.17 -1.39 -14.68
N ASN A 64 -11.42 -1.02 -14.44
CA ASN A 64 -11.76 0.35 -14.09
C ASN A 64 -11.15 0.79 -12.77
N LEU A 65 -11.15 -0.09 -11.77
CA LEU A 65 -10.53 0.18 -10.48
C LEU A 65 -9.01 0.22 -10.58
N GLN A 66 -8.42 -0.67 -11.37
CA GLN A 66 -6.97 -0.70 -11.58
C GLN A 66 -6.47 0.60 -12.18
N LEU A 67 -7.15 1.14 -13.20
CA LEU A 67 -6.72 2.36 -13.89
C LEU A 67 -6.73 3.60 -13.01
N LYS A 68 -7.45 3.57 -11.90
CA LYS A 68 -7.58 4.71 -10.98
C LYS A 68 -6.72 4.56 -9.72
N SER A 69 -6.21 3.36 -9.45
CA SER A 69 -5.61 3.05 -8.15
C SER A 69 -4.10 3.19 -8.16
N ARG A 70 -3.56 3.44 -6.97
CA ARG A 70 -2.14 3.43 -6.70
C ARG A 70 -1.91 2.37 -5.62
N ILE A 71 -1.27 1.27 -6.01
CA ILE A 71 -1.15 0.08 -5.16
C ILE A 71 0.30 -0.29 -4.97
N VAL A 72 0.70 -0.44 -3.71
CA VAL A 72 1.98 -1.01 -3.30
C VAL A 72 1.68 -2.37 -2.68
N TYR A 73 2.01 -3.43 -3.41
CA TYR A 73 1.89 -4.79 -2.93
C TYR A 73 3.25 -5.29 -2.44
N ILE A 74 3.29 -5.78 -1.22
CA ILE A 74 4.52 -6.34 -0.65
C ILE A 74 4.40 -7.86 -0.64
N LYS A 75 5.23 -8.51 -1.43
CA LYS A 75 5.32 -9.96 -1.52
C LYS A 75 6.42 -10.45 -0.58
N LEU A 76 6.02 -10.95 0.58
CA LEU A 76 6.94 -11.42 1.63
C LEU A 76 6.38 -12.67 2.29
N HIS A 77 7.12 -13.76 2.23
CA HIS A 77 6.78 -15.02 2.87
C HIS A 77 8.03 -15.65 3.51
N PRO A 78 8.04 -15.97 4.81
CA PRO A 78 7.00 -15.60 5.78
C PRO A 78 6.91 -14.09 5.99
N ARG A 79 5.80 -13.63 6.54
CA ARG A 79 5.56 -12.19 6.78
C ARG A 79 6.30 -11.74 8.06
N ASP A 80 7.62 -11.68 7.97
CA ASP A 80 8.48 -11.25 9.06
C ASP A 80 8.33 -9.74 9.32
N PRO A 81 7.92 -9.29 10.49
CA PRO A 81 7.70 -7.86 10.76
C PRO A 81 8.95 -7.01 10.61
N VAL A 82 10.12 -7.53 10.96
CA VAL A 82 11.39 -6.78 10.85
C VAL A 82 11.73 -6.56 9.37
N LYS A 83 11.62 -7.60 8.55
CA LYS A 83 11.85 -7.50 7.11
C LYS A 83 10.84 -6.58 6.45
N LEU A 84 9.57 -6.67 6.85
CA LEU A 84 8.51 -5.83 6.33
C LEU A 84 8.79 -4.34 6.59
N ARG A 85 9.19 -4.00 7.81
CA ARG A 85 9.55 -2.61 8.14
C ARG A 85 10.72 -2.11 7.30
N LYS A 86 11.74 -2.94 7.08
CA LYS A 86 12.89 -2.58 6.25
C LYS A 86 12.50 -2.33 4.80
N ILE A 87 11.63 -3.17 4.23
CA ILE A 87 11.14 -3.03 2.86
C ILE A 87 10.39 -1.70 2.71
N VAL A 88 9.48 -1.42 3.62
CA VAL A 88 8.67 -0.19 3.58
C VAL A 88 9.55 1.04 3.76
N ASP A 89 10.44 1.04 4.73
CA ASP A 89 11.34 2.17 4.99
C ASP A 89 12.23 2.47 3.77
N SER A 90 12.81 1.44 3.18
CA SER A 90 13.63 1.57 1.96
C SER A 90 12.83 2.12 0.79
N PHE A 91 11.61 1.63 0.59
CA PHE A 91 10.70 2.12 -0.44
C PHE A 91 10.40 3.61 -0.26
N LEU A 92 10.04 4.03 0.94
CA LEU A 92 9.67 5.42 1.20
C LEU A 92 10.81 6.40 0.96
N LYS A 93 12.05 5.96 1.10
CA LYS A 93 13.24 6.78 0.84
C LYS A 93 13.58 6.91 -0.64
N LYS A 94 13.10 5.99 -1.47
CA LYS A 94 13.45 5.94 -2.90
C LYS A 94 12.39 6.53 -3.84
N TYR A 95 11.11 6.42 -3.51
CA TYR A 95 10.01 6.61 -4.46
C TYR A 95 9.12 7.79 -4.16
N SER A 96 9.62 9.01 -4.16
CA SER A 96 8.78 10.17 -3.87
C SER A 96 8.04 10.75 -5.09
N LEU A 97 8.59 10.65 -6.29
CA LEU A 97 8.08 11.39 -7.45
C LEU A 97 7.23 10.56 -8.43
N LYS A 98 7.41 9.25 -8.47
CA LYS A 98 6.71 8.37 -9.44
C LYS A 98 5.33 7.93 -8.98
N LEU A 99 4.88 8.37 -7.80
CA LEU A 99 3.69 7.87 -7.14
C LEU A 99 2.45 8.74 -7.34
N ASN A 100 2.52 9.76 -8.18
CA ASN A 100 1.42 10.69 -8.39
C ASN A 100 0.35 10.17 -9.35
N ASN A 101 0.72 9.29 -10.27
CA ASN A 101 -0.19 8.68 -11.24
C ASN A 101 -0.52 7.26 -10.84
N SER A 102 -1.57 6.68 -11.42
CA SER A 102 -1.97 5.30 -11.17
C SER A 102 -0.82 4.33 -11.45
N PHE A 103 -0.61 3.37 -10.57
CA PHE A 103 0.45 2.39 -10.70
C PHE A 103 0.17 1.14 -9.87
N LYS A 104 0.88 0.08 -10.20
CA LYS A 104 1.09 -1.09 -9.34
C LYS A 104 2.58 -1.22 -9.07
N LEU A 105 2.95 -1.32 -7.82
CA LEU A 105 4.33 -1.56 -7.41
C LEU A 105 4.37 -2.82 -6.57
N THR A 106 5.17 -3.81 -7.01
CA THR A 106 5.42 -5.02 -6.23
C THR A 106 6.79 -4.94 -5.60
N LEU A 107 6.83 -5.04 -4.27
CA LEU A 107 8.06 -5.03 -3.50
C LEU A 107 8.35 -6.42 -2.95
N THR A 108 9.61 -6.86 -3.08
CA THR A 108 10.14 -8.05 -2.43
C THR A 108 11.36 -7.65 -1.60
N GLU A 109 12.01 -8.61 -0.93
CA GLU A 109 13.24 -8.32 -0.20
C GLU A 109 14.37 -7.81 -1.11
N THR A 110 14.37 -8.22 -2.38
CA THR A 110 15.47 -7.98 -3.32
C THR A 110 15.09 -7.16 -4.54
N ASP A 111 13.80 -7.14 -4.90
CA ASP A 111 13.33 -6.60 -6.17
C ASP A 111 12.17 -5.63 -6.02
N GLU A 112 12.02 -4.79 -7.02
CA GLU A 112 10.91 -3.84 -7.14
C GLU A 112 10.43 -3.88 -8.59
N VAL A 113 9.13 -4.11 -8.78
CA VAL A 113 8.52 -4.12 -10.12
C VAL A 113 7.46 -3.03 -10.17
N TYR A 114 7.75 -1.96 -10.88
CA TYR A 114 6.87 -0.81 -11.06
C TYR A 114 6.14 -0.92 -12.40
N GLU A 115 4.81 -0.87 -12.35
CA GLU A 115 3.94 -0.91 -13.53
C GLU A 115 3.06 0.34 -13.57
N PRO A 116 3.39 1.33 -14.41
CA PRO A 116 2.50 2.48 -14.60
C PRO A 116 1.21 2.02 -15.29
N LEU A 117 0.10 2.57 -14.88
CA LEU A 117 -1.22 2.21 -15.40
C LEU A 117 -1.83 3.33 -16.24
#